data_6172cf4422997aa608845896e94b38b0
#
_entry.id   6172cf4422997aa608845896e94b38b0
#
_cell.length_a   1.000
_cell.length_b   1.000
_cell.length_c   1.000
_cell.angle_alpha   90.00
_cell.angle_beta   90.00
_cell.angle_gamma   90.00
#
_symmetry.space_group_name_H-M   'P 1'
#
loop_
_entity.id
_entity.type
_entity.pdbx_description
1 polymer ?
#
loop_
_entity_poly.entity_id
_entity_poly.type
_entity_poly.pdbx_seq_one_letter_code
_entity_poly.pdbx_strand_id
1 'polypeptide(L)'
;GKLMSERTLPPEALDEWAAALRERFNLGPDDLPIALILDLARVVAVGVARPTAPFSAFAAGLVAGRSGGSPEQVREALASITELAASWPDRSESA
;
A
#
# COMPACT_ATOMS: atom_id res chain seq x y z
N GLY A 1 0.48 11.42 -26.80
CA GLY A 1 0.57 11.40 -26.43
C GLY A 1 1.11 10.99 -26.09
N LYS A 2 1.29 10.69 -26.20
CA LYS A 2 1.55 10.27 -25.78
C LYS A 2 1.90 10.41 -24.83
N LEU A 3 2.04 10.53 -24.39
CA LEU A 3 2.36 10.65 -23.36
C LEU A 3 1.56 10.98 -22.33
N MET A 4 0.79 11.56 -22.22
CA MET A 4 -0.04 12.00 -21.32
C MET A 4 -0.95 11.06 -20.83
N SER A 5 -1.09 10.14 -21.46
CA SER A 5 -2.06 9.15 -21.13
C SER A 5 -1.78 8.42 -19.87
N GLU A 6 -0.64 8.57 -19.33
CA GLU A 6 -0.36 7.84 -18.12
C GLU A 6 -1.25 8.23 -16.98
N ARG A 7 -1.95 9.35 -17.07
CA ARG A 7 -2.80 9.72 -15.98
C ARG A 7 -4.16 9.11 -16.01
N THR A 8 -4.50 8.48 -17.10
CA THR A 8 -5.82 7.88 -17.25
C THR A 8 -5.71 6.42 -17.61
N LEU A 9 -4.77 5.74 -16.97
CA LEU A 9 -4.58 4.33 -17.22
C LEU A 9 -5.81 3.54 -16.81
N PRO A 10 -6.18 2.53 -17.56
CA PRO A 10 -7.32 1.70 -17.19
C PRO A 10 -7.01 0.86 -15.96
N PRO A 11 -8.03 0.37 -15.26
CA PRO A 11 -7.78 -0.50 -14.10
C PRO A 11 -6.94 -1.72 -14.41
N GLU A 12 -7.00 -2.19 -15.65
CA GLU A 12 -6.19 -3.35 -16.03
C GLU A 12 -4.71 -3.08 -15.91
N ALA A 13 -4.29 -1.81 -16.00
CA ALA A 13 -2.88 -1.48 -15.86
C ALA A 13 -2.34 -1.86 -14.49
N LEU A 14 -3.16 -1.70 -13.45
CA LEU A 14 -2.74 -2.12 -12.11
C LEU A 14 -2.54 -3.62 -12.05
N ASP A 15 -3.47 -4.37 -12.63
CA ASP A 15 -3.38 -5.81 -12.61
C ASP A 15 -2.19 -6.31 -13.40
N GLU A 16 -1.92 -5.70 -14.54
CA GLU A 16 -0.79 -6.09 -15.36
C GLU A 16 0.53 -5.82 -14.65
N TRP A 17 0.64 -4.68 -14.00
CA TRP A 17 1.84 -4.35 -13.27
C TRP A 17 2.03 -5.28 -12.07
N ALA A 18 0.95 -5.57 -11.35
CA ALA A 18 1.02 -6.49 -10.22
C ALA A 18 1.45 -7.87 -10.68
N ALA A 19 0.93 -8.33 -11.82
CA ALA A 19 1.33 -9.63 -12.36
C ALA A 19 2.81 -9.64 -12.72
N ALA A 20 3.31 -8.55 -13.29
CA ALA A 20 4.72 -8.47 -13.64
C ALA A 20 5.60 -8.53 -12.40
N LEU A 21 5.19 -7.85 -11.33
CA LEU A 21 5.93 -7.89 -10.07
C LEU A 21 5.94 -9.29 -9.48
N ARG A 22 4.77 -9.96 -9.51
CA ARG A 22 4.69 -11.32 -8.97
C ARG A 22 5.59 -12.27 -9.75
N GLU A 23 5.59 -12.13 -11.05
CA GLU A 23 6.39 -13.00 -11.90
C GLU A 23 7.89 -12.72 -11.72
N ARG A 24 8.24 -11.45 -11.73
CA ARG A 24 9.66 -11.07 -11.65
C ARG A 24 10.28 -11.49 -10.33
N PHE A 25 9.52 -11.43 -9.25
CA PHE A 25 10.05 -11.68 -7.91
C PHE A 25 9.49 -12.95 -7.28
N ASN A 26 8.80 -13.76 -8.07
CA ASN A 26 8.30 -15.06 -7.61
C ASN A 26 7.40 -14.92 -6.39
N LEU A 27 6.45 -13.99 -6.46
CA LEU A 27 5.52 -13.77 -5.36
C LEU A 27 4.26 -14.58 -5.59
N GLY A 28 3.63 -15.00 -4.49
CA GLY A 28 2.36 -15.70 -4.57
C GLY A 28 1.20 -14.74 -4.81
N PRO A 29 0.04 -15.30 -5.15
CA PRO A 29 -1.12 -14.44 -5.45
C PRO A 29 -1.58 -13.62 -4.27
N ASP A 30 -1.34 -14.07 -3.04
CA ASP A 30 -1.79 -13.36 -1.87
C ASP A 30 -0.71 -12.49 -1.24
N ASP A 31 0.47 -12.42 -1.86
CA ASP A 31 1.56 -11.61 -1.31
C ASP A 31 1.40 -10.13 -1.59
N LEU A 32 0.61 -9.77 -2.60
CA LEU A 32 0.36 -8.39 -2.95
C LEU A 32 -1.14 -8.11 -2.92
N PRO A 33 -1.70 -7.84 -1.75
CA PRO A 33 -3.13 -7.52 -1.67
C PRO A 33 -3.38 -6.08 -2.10
N ILE A 34 -3.55 -5.89 -3.39
CA ILE A 34 -3.58 -4.57 -4.02
C ILE A 34 -4.63 -3.67 -3.40
N ALA A 35 -5.84 -4.19 -3.19
CA ALA A 35 -6.92 -3.35 -2.65
C ALA A 35 -6.57 -2.82 -1.28
N LEU A 36 -5.97 -3.65 -0.42
CA LEU A 36 -5.59 -3.22 0.92
C LEU A 36 -4.45 -2.21 0.87
N ILE A 37 -3.51 -2.41 -0.05
CA ILE A 37 -2.39 -1.48 -0.20
C ILE A 37 -2.89 -0.12 -0.65
N LEU A 38 -3.79 -0.10 -1.62
CA LEU A 38 -4.32 1.16 -2.12
C LEU A 38 -5.20 1.84 -1.07
N ASP A 39 -5.92 1.06 -0.26
CA ASP A 39 -6.72 1.61 0.81
C ASP A 39 -5.83 2.27 1.87
N LEU A 40 -4.73 1.60 2.24
CA LEU A 40 -3.75 2.19 3.15
C LEU A 40 -3.25 3.52 2.59
N ALA A 41 -2.90 3.53 1.31
CA ALA A 41 -2.35 4.75 0.71
C ALA A 41 -3.37 5.90 0.79
N ARG A 42 -4.64 5.60 0.55
CA ARG A 42 -5.68 6.62 0.61
C ARG A 42 -5.86 7.13 2.03
N VAL A 43 -5.92 6.23 3.01
CA VAL A 43 -6.13 6.64 4.40
C VAL A 43 -4.95 7.46 4.90
N VAL A 44 -3.73 7.05 4.55
CA VAL A 44 -2.54 7.78 4.96
C VAL A 44 -2.51 9.16 4.30
N ALA A 45 -2.84 9.24 3.02
CA ALA A 45 -2.82 10.51 2.32
C ALA A 45 -3.78 11.51 2.93
N VAL A 46 -4.94 11.03 3.36
CA VAL A 46 -5.97 11.90 3.96
C VAL A 46 -5.67 12.18 5.42
N GLY A 47 -5.30 11.17 6.19
CA GLY A 47 -5.14 11.29 7.64
C GLY A 47 -3.82 11.87 8.07
N VAL A 48 -2.78 11.73 7.26
CA VAL A 48 -1.45 12.21 7.62
C VAL A 48 -0.99 13.27 6.63
N ALA A 49 -0.59 12.85 5.43
CA ALA A 49 -0.18 13.77 4.38
C ALA A 49 0.01 12.94 3.12
N ARG A 50 -0.33 13.53 1.98
CA ARG A 50 -0.25 12.83 0.70
C ARG A 50 1.14 12.22 0.44
N PRO A 51 2.25 12.95 0.64
CA PRO A 51 3.56 12.38 0.32
C PRO A 51 3.97 11.21 1.22
N THR A 52 3.28 11.01 2.33
CA THR A 52 3.66 9.92 3.24
C THR A 52 3.06 8.59 2.82
N ALA A 53 2.15 8.59 1.83
CA ALA A 53 1.50 7.35 1.41
C ALA A 53 2.49 6.31 0.88
N PRO A 54 3.40 6.67 -0.06
CA PRO A 54 4.30 5.64 -0.58
C PRO A 54 5.24 5.06 0.46
N PHE A 55 5.81 5.89 1.35
CA PHE A 55 6.71 5.30 2.32
C PHE A 55 5.98 4.55 3.42
N SER A 56 4.70 4.85 3.64
CA SER A 56 3.90 4.04 4.56
C SER A 56 3.64 2.66 3.99
N ALA A 57 3.40 2.57 2.68
CA ALA A 57 3.26 1.28 2.02
C ALA A 57 4.57 0.50 2.11
N PHE A 58 5.69 1.16 1.91
CA PHE A 58 6.98 0.51 2.05
C PHE A 58 7.18 0.00 3.49
N ALA A 59 6.80 0.83 4.46
CA ALA A 59 6.93 0.43 5.87
C ALA A 59 6.10 -0.81 6.16
N ALA A 60 4.89 -0.90 5.60
CA ALA A 60 4.07 -2.08 5.80
C ALA A 60 4.77 -3.33 5.27
N GLY A 61 5.38 -3.22 4.10
CA GLY A 61 6.12 -4.33 3.54
C GLY A 61 7.32 -4.72 4.38
N LEU A 62 8.02 -3.74 4.92
CA LEU A 62 9.17 -3.99 5.76
C LEU A 62 8.76 -4.69 7.06
N VAL A 63 7.70 -4.20 7.69
CA VAL A 63 7.20 -4.82 8.92
C VAL A 63 6.77 -6.26 8.67
N ALA A 64 6.01 -6.47 7.60
CA ALA A 64 5.55 -7.81 7.26
C ALA A 64 6.73 -8.74 6.99
N GLY A 65 7.71 -8.24 6.25
CA GLY A 65 8.87 -9.05 5.90
C GLY A 65 9.66 -9.47 7.13
N ARG A 66 9.80 -8.57 8.09
CA ARG A 66 10.52 -8.86 9.31
C ARG A 66 9.74 -9.80 10.23
N SER A 67 8.44 -9.92 10.02
CA SER A 67 7.61 -10.81 10.82
C SER A 67 7.47 -12.19 10.21
N GLY A 68 8.09 -12.43 9.07
CA GLY A 68 8.01 -13.72 8.40
C GLY A 68 7.43 -13.65 7.01
N GLY A 69 6.72 -12.58 6.67
CA GLY A 69 6.30 -12.32 5.30
C GLY A 69 5.15 -13.16 4.80
N SER A 70 4.41 -13.84 5.68
CA SER A 70 3.25 -14.60 5.22
C SER A 70 2.15 -13.65 4.76
N PRO A 71 1.23 -14.13 3.91
CA PRO A 71 0.11 -13.26 3.51
C PRO A 71 -0.67 -12.71 4.70
N GLU A 72 -0.80 -13.48 5.75
CA GLU A 72 -1.49 -13.02 6.94
C GLU A 72 -0.74 -11.88 7.62
N GLN A 73 0.58 -12.00 7.69
CA GLN A 73 1.40 -10.96 8.29
C GLN A 73 1.42 -9.70 7.43
N VAL A 74 1.33 -9.87 6.12
CA VAL A 74 1.20 -8.71 5.22
C VAL A 74 -0.10 -7.97 5.52
N ARG A 75 -1.21 -8.70 5.63
CA ARG A 75 -2.49 -8.06 5.92
C ARG A 75 -2.50 -7.38 7.28
N GLU A 76 -1.87 -8.01 8.28
CA GLU A 76 -1.80 -7.42 9.61
C GLU A 76 -1.00 -6.13 9.62
N ALA A 77 0.13 -6.12 8.91
CA ALA A 77 0.94 -4.90 8.84
C ALA A 77 0.18 -3.77 8.17
N LEU A 78 -0.51 -4.09 7.07
CA LEU A 78 -1.31 -3.07 6.38
C LEU A 78 -2.42 -2.54 7.28
N ALA A 79 -3.10 -3.42 7.98
CA ALA A 79 -4.19 -3.01 8.86
C ALA A 79 -3.68 -2.13 10.00
N SER A 80 -2.55 -2.49 10.59
CA SER A 80 -2.00 -1.73 11.70
C SER A 80 -1.62 -0.32 11.29
N ILE A 81 -1.01 -0.17 10.13
CA ILE A 81 -0.61 1.15 9.67
C ILE A 81 -1.82 1.96 9.26
N THR A 82 -2.81 1.31 8.65
CA THR A 82 -4.05 2.00 8.29
C THR A 82 -4.75 2.54 9.53
N GLU A 83 -4.79 1.74 10.59
CA GLU A 83 -5.40 2.18 11.84
C GLU A 83 -4.65 3.36 12.45
N LEU A 84 -3.33 3.30 12.43
CA LEU A 84 -2.53 4.40 12.96
C LEU A 84 -2.82 5.67 12.20
N ALA A 85 -2.89 5.59 10.88
CA ALA A 85 -3.16 6.77 10.06
C ALA A 85 -4.57 7.31 10.30
N ALA A 86 -5.54 6.42 10.49
CA ALA A 86 -6.91 6.85 10.72
C ALA A 86 -7.06 7.62 12.04
N SER A 87 -6.24 7.29 13.03
CA SER A 87 -6.29 7.97 14.31
C SER A 87 -5.31 9.14 14.40
N TRP A 88 -4.52 9.36 13.35
CA TRP A 88 -3.44 10.35 13.39
C TRP A 88 -3.94 11.78 13.60
N PRO A 89 -5.05 12.20 12.97
CA PRO A 89 -5.50 13.58 13.19
C PRO A 89 -5.80 13.87 14.66
N ASP A 90 -6.38 12.92 15.38
CA ASP A 90 -6.66 13.12 16.80
C ASP A 90 -5.38 13.19 17.60
N ARG A 91 -4.40 12.34 17.30
CA ARG A 91 -3.13 12.37 18.00
C ARG A 91 -2.41 13.68 17.74
N SER A 92 -2.43 14.11 16.47
CA SER A 92 -1.76 15.32 16.07
C SER A 92 -2.36 16.53 16.77
N GLU A 93 -3.68 16.57 16.89
CA GLU A 93 -4.35 17.66 17.55
C GLU A 93 -4.10 17.66 19.06
N SER A 94 -3.92 16.49 19.62
CA SER A 94 -3.68 16.38 21.06
C SER A 94 -2.29 16.83 21.43
N ALA A 95 -1.39 16.76 20.49
CA ALA A 95 -0.02 17.17 20.79
C ALA A 95 0.11 18.68 20.82
#